data_39ce1bf31239735e04e8b6765f9c88fd
#
_entry.id   39ce1bf31239735e04e8b6765f9c88fd
#
_cell.length_a   1.000
_cell.length_b   1.000
_cell.length_c   1.000
_cell.angle_alpha   90.00
_cell.angle_beta   90.00
_cell.angle_gamma   90.00
#
_symmetry.space_group_name_H-M   'P 1'
#
loop_
_entity.id
_entity.type
_entity.pdbx_description
1 polymer ?
#
loop_
_entity_poly.entity_id
_entity_poly.type
_entity_poly.pdbx_seq_one_letter_code
_entity_poly.pdbx_strand_id
1 'polypeptide(L)'
;MLKKWSSFINETKGAENLASRVVCVDPKGNILVIKRSQESETGAGKWDIPGGAVDRTDNSFEAAAIRELFEETCLNFDEEDLIYLGRHDWLRDIVHYYGIFVPKGEVRLLPNPESGIIEHTEYKWATIDQIKDYEK
;
A
#
# COMPACT_ATOMS: atom_id res chain seq x y z
N MET A 1 14.48 -15.04 -15.16
CA MET A 1 13.97 -14.26 -16.30
C MET A 1 12.75 -13.44 -15.84
N LEU A 2 12.79 -12.16 -16.11
CA LEU A 2 11.68 -11.29 -15.75
C LEU A 2 10.55 -11.43 -16.76
N LYS A 3 9.35 -11.64 -16.28
CA LYS A 3 8.16 -11.64 -17.13
C LYS A 3 7.85 -10.21 -17.54
N LYS A 4 7.40 -10.04 -18.76
CA LYS A 4 6.85 -8.77 -19.20
C LYS A 4 5.54 -8.53 -18.46
N TRP A 5 5.27 -7.30 -18.10
CA TRP A 5 4.05 -6.90 -17.42
C TRP A 5 2.79 -7.37 -18.18
N SER A 6 2.78 -7.24 -19.49
CA SER A 6 1.66 -7.70 -20.33
C SER A 6 1.42 -9.21 -20.21
N SER A 7 2.48 -10.01 -20.13
CA SER A 7 2.35 -11.47 -19.94
C SER A 7 1.79 -11.79 -18.56
N PHE A 8 2.21 -11.05 -17.54
CA PHE A 8 1.69 -11.20 -16.18
C PHE A 8 0.18 -10.91 -16.14
N ILE A 9 -0.25 -9.83 -16.76
CA ILE A 9 -1.67 -9.45 -16.83
C ILE A 9 -2.49 -10.57 -17.50
N ASN A 10 -1.98 -11.18 -18.56
CA ASN A 10 -2.66 -12.28 -19.24
C ASN A 10 -2.78 -13.51 -18.35
N GLU A 11 -1.77 -13.82 -17.54
CA GLU A 11 -1.79 -14.95 -16.63
C GLU A 11 -2.75 -14.76 -15.45
N THR A 12 -3.03 -13.52 -15.10
CA THR A 12 -3.98 -13.19 -14.05
C THR A 12 -5.37 -12.91 -14.58
N LYS A 13 -5.64 -13.33 -15.81
CA LYS A 13 -6.94 -13.19 -16.44
C LYS A 13 -8.03 -13.79 -15.56
N GLY A 14 -9.07 -13.01 -15.25
CA GLY A 14 -10.12 -13.39 -14.31
C GLY A 14 -9.98 -12.74 -12.95
N ALA A 15 -8.82 -12.17 -12.61
CA ALA A 15 -8.70 -11.32 -11.44
C ALA A 15 -9.31 -9.96 -11.76
N GLU A 16 -10.20 -9.48 -10.90
CA GLU A 16 -10.84 -8.17 -11.07
C GLU A 16 -10.00 -7.05 -10.49
N ASN A 17 -9.30 -7.33 -9.38
CA ASN A 17 -8.55 -6.34 -8.66
C ASN A 17 -7.11 -6.78 -8.43
N LEU A 18 -6.20 -5.96 -8.88
CA LEU A 18 -4.78 -6.11 -8.61
C LEU A 18 -4.36 -4.97 -7.68
N ALA A 19 -3.66 -5.29 -6.61
CA ALA A 19 -3.25 -4.27 -5.64
C ALA A 19 -1.84 -4.54 -5.12
N SER A 20 -1.21 -3.48 -4.64
CA SER A 20 0.09 -3.53 -3.95
C SER A 20 -0.05 -2.90 -2.59
N ARG A 21 0.55 -3.50 -1.57
CA ARG A 21 0.58 -2.98 -0.21
C ARG A 21 2.01 -2.89 0.29
N VAL A 22 2.29 -1.91 1.12
CA VAL A 22 3.65 -1.66 1.60
C VAL A 22 3.71 -1.68 3.11
N VAL A 23 4.55 -2.57 3.65
CA VAL A 23 4.84 -2.65 5.09
C VAL A 23 6.06 -1.76 5.34
N CYS A 24 5.84 -0.57 5.85
CA CYS A 24 6.91 0.38 6.18
C CYS A 24 7.37 0.13 7.61
N VAL A 25 8.67 -0.09 7.79
CA VAL A 25 9.26 -0.42 9.09
C VAL A 25 10.24 0.67 9.49
N ASP A 26 10.09 1.22 10.71
CA ASP A 26 11.00 2.22 11.24
C ASP A 26 12.20 1.57 12.00
N PRO A 27 13.18 2.36 12.47
CA PRO A 27 14.34 1.81 13.17
C PRO A 27 14.02 1.06 14.46
N LYS A 28 12.82 1.27 15.03
CA LYS A 28 12.37 0.58 16.24
C LYS A 28 11.60 -0.71 15.94
N GLY A 29 11.41 -1.03 14.66
CA GLY A 29 10.62 -2.17 14.25
C GLY A 29 9.11 -1.94 14.25
N ASN A 30 8.67 -0.70 14.36
CA ASN A 30 7.27 -0.34 14.29
C ASN A 30 6.82 -0.24 12.83
N ILE A 31 5.54 -0.50 12.60
CA ILE A 31 4.95 -0.54 11.26
C ILE A 31 4.00 0.65 11.07
N LEU A 32 4.12 1.31 9.93
CA LEU A 32 3.25 2.43 9.60
C LEU A 32 1.85 1.94 9.28
N VAL A 33 0.87 2.46 10.00
CA VAL A 33 -0.55 2.28 9.68
C VAL A 33 -1.21 3.63 9.52
N ILE A 34 -2.19 3.68 8.63
CA ILE A 34 -2.96 4.89 8.33
C ILE A 34 -4.43 4.58 8.51
N LYS A 35 -5.17 5.55 9.01
CA LYS A 35 -6.59 5.39 9.29
C LYS A 35 -7.42 5.99 8.17
N ARG A 36 -8.29 5.19 7.57
CA ARG A 36 -9.19 5.66 6.52
C ARG A 36 -10.21 6.64 7.10
N SER A 37 -10.53 7.66 6.32
CA SER A 37 -11.50 8.66 6.76
C SER A 37 -12.90 8.04 6.91
N GLN A 38 -13.75 8.68 7.70
CA GLN A 38 -15.15 8.26 7.86
C GLN A 38 -15.95 8.44 6.58
N GLU A 39 -15.47 9.24 5.64
CA GLU A 39 -16.09 9.46 4.34
C GLU A 39 -15.68 8.43 3.29
N SER A 40 -14.76 7.53 3.64
CA SER A 40 -14.31 6.48 2.72
C SER A 40 -15.46 5.53 2.39
N GLU A 41 -15.61 5.17 1.13
CA GLU A 41 -16.64 4.23 0.68
C GLU A 41 -16.40 2.83 1.21
N THR A 42 -15.13 2.47 1.44
CA THR A 42 -14.75 1.15 1.95
C THR A 42 -13.83 1.30 3.15
N GLY A 43 -14.10 0.53 4.19
CA GLY A 43 -13.22 0.49 5.35
C GLY A 43 -13.17 1.79 6.15
N ALA A 44 -14.23 2.60 6.13
CA ALA A 44 -14.30 3.86 6.86
C ALA A 44 -13.87 3.69 8.32
N GLY A 45 -12.94 4.56 8.77
CA GLY A 45 -12.44 4.54 10.13
C GLY A 45 -11.51 3.38 10.49
N LYS A 46 -11.16 2.52 9.55
CA LYS A 46 -10.27 1.39 9.79
C LYS A 46 -8.81 1.76 9.58
N TRP A 47 -7.94 1.12 10.36
CA TRP A 47 -6.50 1.20 10.18
C TRP A 47 -6.04 0.18 9.16
N ASP A 48 -5.10 0.57 8.31
CA ASP A 48 -4.52 -0.30 7.30
C ASP A 48 -3.09 0.13 6.98
N ILE A 49 -2.36 -0.71 6.29
CA ILE A 49 -1.04 -0.35 5.76
C ILE A 49 -1.22 0.39 4.43
N PRO A 50 -0.25 1.25 4.05
CA PRO A 50 -0.33 1.95 2.76
C PRO A 50 -0.41 1.01 1.57
N GLY A 51 -1.09 1.43 0.54
CA GLY A 51 -1.21 0.69 -0.70
C GLY A 51 -2.54 0.94 -1.39
N GLY A 52 -2.74 0.30 -2.51
CA GLY A 52 -3.97 0.43 -3.27
C GLY A 52 -3.94 -0.30 -4.58
N ALA A 53 -4.94 -0.04 -5.40
CA ALA A 53 -5.12 -0.70 -6.68
C ALA A 53 -4.02 -0.36 -7.67
N VAL A 54 -3.61 -1.36 -8.45
CA VAL A 54 -2.73 -1.16 -9.60
C VAL A 54 -3.55 -0.47 -10.69
N ASP A 55 -3.00 0.61 -11.21
CA ASP A 55 -3.66 1.43 -12.21
C ASP A 55 -3.02 1.13 -13.58
N ARG A 56 -3.72 1.51 -14.64
CA ARG A 56 -3.24 1.26 -16.02
C ARG A 56 -1.92 1.97 -16.35
N THR A 57 -1.62 3.04 -15.65
CA THR A 57 -0.38 3.80 -15.83
C THR A 57 0.80 3.16 -15.11
N ASP A 58 0.54 2.23 -14.19
CA ASP A 58 1.60 1.52 -13.48
C ASP A 58 2.20 0.43 -14.38
N ASN A 59 3.52 0.39 -14.47
CA ASN A 59 4.21 -0.60 -15.29
C ASN A 59 4.46 -1.93 -14.55
N SER A 60 4.17 -1.96 -13.27
CA SER A 60 4.43 -3.13 -12.42
C SER A 60 3.70 -2.99 -11.09
N PHE A 61 3.65 -4.06 -10.29
CA PHE A 61 3.18 -4.00 -8.92
C PHE A 61 4.08 -3.11 -8.07
N GLU A 62 5.39 -3.10 -8.33
CA GLU A 62 6.36 -2.27 -7.62
C GLU A 62 6.10 -0.79 -7.89
N ALA A 63 5.83 -0.44 -9.15
CA ALA A 63 5.50 0.94 -9.52
C ALA A 63 4.22 1.41 -8.80
N ALA A 64 3.21 0.54 -8.75
CA ALA A 64 1.97 0.82 -8.02
C ALA A 64 2.23 1.03 -6.53
N ALA A 65 3.09 0.19 -5.93
CA ALA A 65 3.45 0.29 -4.52
C ALA A 65 4.07 1.64 -4.20
N ILE A 66 5.05 2.06 -4.99
CA ILE A 66 5.76 3.33 -4.79
C ILE A 66 4.82 4.52 -5.00
N ARG A 67 3.97 4.48 -6.02
CA ARG A 67 3.01 5.53 -6.31
C ARG A 67 2.01 5.69 -5.18
N GLU A 68 1.39 4.60 -4.74
CA GLU A 68 0.40 4.62 -3.66
C GLU A 68 1.02 5.07 -2.34
N LEU A 69 2.21 4.60 -2.03
CA LEU A 69 2.93 5.02 -0.82
C LEU A 69 3.13 6.54 -0.82
N PHE A 70 3.58 7.08 -1.93
CA PHE A 70 3.80 8.52 -2.05
C PHE A 70 2.49 9.31 -1.97
N GLU A 71 1.45 8.86 -2.68
CA GLU A 71 0.15 9.53 -2.66
C GLU A 71 -0.46 9.57 -1.26
N GLU A 72 -0.32 8.50 -0.51
CA GLU A 72 -0.96 8.37 0.81
C GLU A 72 -0.14 8.95 1.96
N THR A 73 1.20 8.96 1.85
CA THR A 73 2.07 9.32 2.98
C THR A 73 3.11 10.38 2.66
N CYS A 74 3.32 10.70 1.40
CA CYS A 74 4.41 11.55 0.91
C CYS A 74 5.80 10.94 1.10
N LEU A 75 5.90 9.67 1.49
CA LEU A 75 7.18 8.99 1.55
C LEU A 75 7.60 8.63 0.13
N ASN A 76 8.78 9.10 -0.25
CA ASN A 76 9.30 8.93 -1.60
C ASN A 76 10.48 7.96 -1.61
N PHE A 77 10.28 6.82 -2.25
CA PHE A 77 11.28 5.76 -2.37
C PHE A 77 11.32 5.26 -3.81
N ASP A 78 12.36 4.53 -4.14
CA ASP A 78 12.50 3.88 -5.45
C ASP A 78 12.06 2.42 -5.37
N GLU A 79 11.70 1.86 -6.52
CA GLU A 79 11.29 0.44 -6.58
C GLU A 79 12.38 -0.50 -6.05
N GLU A 80 13.65 -0.12 -6.20
CA GLU A 80 14.79 -0.89 -5.70
C GLU A 80 14.84 -1.00 -4.19
N ASP A 81 14.19 -0.09 -3.49
CA ASP A 81 14.12 -0.11 -2.02
C ASP A 81 13.11 -1.12 -1.49
N LEU A 82 12.25 -1.63 -2.36
CA LEU A 82 11.21 -2.58 -1.98
C LEU A 82 11.76 -4.00 -1.84
N ILE A 83 11.29 -4.70 -0.80
CA ILE A 83 11.57 -6.12 -0.58
C ILE A 83 10.26 -6.87 -0.77
N TYR A 84 10.19 -7.79 -1.71
CA TYR A 84 8.97 -8.56 -1.96
C TYR A 84 8.70 -9.51 -0.77
N LEU A 85 7.52 -9.42 -0.19
CA LEU A 85 7.13 -10.23 0.97
C LEU A 85 6.21 -11.38 0.61
N GLY A 86 5.48 -11.26 -0.47
CA GLY A 86 4.59 -12.33 -0.88
C GLY A 86 3.32 -11.83 -1.56
N ARG A 87 2.49 -12.78 -1.90
CA ARG A 87 1.25 -12.56 -2.62
C ARG A 87 0.11 -13.21 -1.87
N HIS A 88 -1.02 -12.53 -1.82
CA HIS A 88 -2.26 -13.07 -1.27
C HIS A 88 -3.34 -13.02 -2.33
N ASP A 89 -3.96 -14.16 -2.60
CA ASP A 89 -5.06 -14.28 -3.53
C ASP A 89 -6.35 -14.49 -2.74
N TRP A 90 -7.31 -13.65 -2.99
CA TRP A 90 -8.61 -13.76 -2.33
C TRP A 90 -9.70 -13.57 -3.38
N LEU A 91 -10.45 -14.66 -3.68
CA LEU A 91 -11.45 -14.66 -4.73
C LEU A 91 -10.85 -14.14 -6.04
N ARG A 92 -11.23 -12.94 -6.47
CA ARG A 92 -10.74 -12.30 -7.71
C ARG A 92 -9.68 -11.24 -7.47
N ASP A 93 -9.26 -11.09 -6.22
CA ASP A 93 -8.27 -10.07 -5.85
C ASP A 93 -6.88 -10.71 -5.72
N ILE A 94 -5.89 -10.05 -6.25
CA ILE A 94 -4.49 -10.43 -6.09
C ILE A 94 -3.76 -9.25 -5.48
N VAL A 95 -3.16 -9.47 -4.32
CA VAL A 95 -2.44 -8.43 -3.58
C VAL A 95 -0.98 -8.84 -3.42
N HIS A 96 -0.07 -8.00 -3.89
CA HIS A 96 1.36 -8.15 -3.66
C HIS A 96 1.78 -7.30 -2.48
N TYR A 97 2.54 -7.88 -1.55
CA TYR A 97 3.03 -7.20 -0.36
C TYR A 97 4.52 -6.95 -0.48
N TYR A 98 4.92 -5.73 -0.13
CA TYR A 98 6.32 -5.30 -0.14
C TYR A 98 6.68 -4.73 1.21
N GLY A 99 7.92 -4.95 1.64
CA GLY A 99 8.49 -4.32 2.81
C GLY A 99 9.41 -3.18 2.39
N ILE A 100 9.49 -2.16 3.22
CA ILE A 100 10.44 -1.06 3.03
C ILE A 100 10.92 -0.55 4.38
N PHE A 101 12.24 -0.30 4.48
CA PHE A 101 12.81 0.29 5.68
C PHE A 101 12.80 1.81 5.56
N VAL A 102 12.24 2.48 6.57
CA VAL A 102 12.13 3.94 6.62
C VAL A 102 13.01 4.45 7.77
N PRO A 103 14.30 4.77 7.50
CA PRO A 103 15.21 5.20 8.56
C PRO A 103 14.80 6.52 9.18
N LYS A 104 14.25 7.39 8.37
CA LYS A 104 13.61 8.64 8.80
C LYS A 104 12.71 9.08 7.66
N GLY A 105 11.68 9.79 7.98
CA GLY A 105 10.76 10.30 6.97
C GLY A 105 9.57 10.91 7.64
N GLU A 106 9.06 11.95 7.05
CA GLU A 106 7.89 12.66 7.55
C GLU A 106 6.66 12.21 6.77
N VAL A 107 5.73 11.58 7.47
CA VAL A 107 4.45 11.21 6.89
C VAL A 107 3.57 12.45 6.82
N ARG A 108 2.99 12.69 5.63
CA ARG A 108 2.03 13.77 5.42
C ARG A 108 0.79 13.19 4.77
N LEU A 109 -0.35 13.44 5.38
CA LEU A 109 -1.64 12.99 4.88
C LEU A 109 -2.30 14.14 4.12
N LEU A 110 -2.06 14.19 2.81
CA LEU A 110 -2.57 15.26 1.95
C LEU A 110 -3.85 14.81 1.24
N PRO A 111 -4.69 15.76 0.81
CA PRO A 111 -5.85 15.43 0.00
C PRO A 111 -5.44 14.75 -1.30
N ASN A 112 -6.26 13.80 -1.77
CA ASN A 112 -6.09 13.18 -3.06
C ASN A 112 -6.13 14.26 -4.15
N PRO A 113 -5.11 14.34 -5.02
CA PRO A 113 -5.06 15.41 -6.04
C PRO A 113 -6.21 15.37 -7.04
N GLU A 114 -6.82 14.21 -7.27
CA GLU A 114 -7.93 14.09 -8.21
C GLU A 114 -9.28 14.49 -7.59
N SER A 115 -9.53 14.09 -6.35
CA SER A 115 -10.82 14.30 -5.69
C SER A 115 -10.84 15.47 -4.70
N GLY A 116 -9.67 15.89 -4.21
CA GLY A 116 -9.56 16.88 -3.15
C GLY A 116 -9.97 16.36 -1.78
N ILE A 117 -10.30 15.07 -1.68
CA ILE A 117 -10.75 14.44 -0.43
C ILE A 117 -9.55 13.90 0.34
N ILE A 118 -9.55 14.10 1.66
CA ILE A 118 -8.56 13.49 2.55
C ILE A 118 -9.01 12.06 2.81
N GLU A 119 -8.32 11.10 2.22
CA GLU A 119 -8.66 9.68 2.32
C GLU A 119 -8.22 9.05 3.64
N HIS A 120 -7.16 9.58 4.25
CA HIS A 120 -6.62 9.11 5.51
C HIS A 120 -6.47 10.28 6.48
N THR A 121 -6.97 10.13 7.69
CA THR A 121 -7.05 11.22 8.67
C THR A 121 -5.99 11.14 9.75
N GLU A 122 -5.40 9.96 9.97
CA GLU A 122 -4.39 9.75 11.00
C GLU A 122 -3.36 8.75 10.54
N TYR A 123 -2.16 8.83 11.09
CA TYR A 123 -1.15 7.81 10.92
C TYR A 123 -0.50 7.47 12.26
N LYS A 124 0.12 6.30 12.32
CA LYS A 124 0.77 5.84 13.52
C LYS A 124 1.85 4.81 13.16
N TRP A 125 2.96 4.89 13.87
CA TRP A 125 3.98 3.83 13.85
C TRP A 125 3.62 2.86 14.97
N ALA A 126 3.01 1.75 14.61
CA ALA A 126 2.39 0.83 15.54
C ALA A 126 3.28 -0.38 15.82
N THR A 127 3.22 -0.89 17.05
CA THR A 127 3.88 -2.15 17.39
C THR A 127 3.10 -3.31 16.77
N ILE A 128 3.73 -4.47 16.67
CA ILE A 128 3.08 -5.68 16.17
C ILE A 128 1.83 -6.01 17.02
N ASP A 129 1.93 -5.85 18.32
CA ASP A 129 0.79 -6.14 19.22
C ASP A 129 -0.40 -5.21 18.96
N GLN A 130 -0.13 -3.93 18.71
CA GLN A 130 -1.18 -2.98 18.34
C GLN A 130 -1.85 -3.36 17.03
N ILE A 131 -1.08 -3.81 16.04
CA ILE A 131 -1.60 -4.24 14.74
C ILE A 131 -2.53 -5.43 14.89
N LYS A 132 -2.20 -6.38 15.73
CA LYS A 132 -3.08 -7.54 16.02
C LYS A 132 -4.43 -7.10 16.55
N ASP A 133 -4.46 -6.00 17.31
CA ASP A 133 -5.72 -5.47 17.84
C ASP A 133 -6.59 -4.85 16.75
N TYR A 134 -5.99 -4.34 15.69
CA TYR A 134 -6.73 -3.72 14.57
C TYR A 134 -7.45 -4.73 13.68
N GLU A 135 -7.07 -5.99 13.74
CA GLU A 135 -7.67 -7.07 12.95
C GLU A 135 -8.95 -7.64 13.58
N LYS A 136 -9.26 -7.23 14.78
CA LYS A 136 -10.44 -7.71 15.52
C LYS A 136 -11.71 -6.93 15.17
#